data_e7b5cc7d3547ec8c4323844a218936ff
#
_entry.id   e7b5cc7d3547ec8c4323844a218936ff
#
_cell.length_a   1.000
_cell.length_b   1.000
_cell.length_c   1.000
_cell.angle_alpha   90.00
_cell.angle_beta   90.00
_cell.angle_gamma   90.00
#
_symmetry.space_group_name_H-M   'P 1'
#
loop_
_entity.id
_entity.type
_entity.pdbx_description
1 polymer ?
#
loop_
_entity_poly.entity_id
_entity_poly.type
_entity_poly.pdbx_seq_one_letter_code
_entity_poly.pdbx_strand_id
1 'polypeptide(L)' 'MRCAGIDIGSRAIKLVVVEKGTIVEHRQADTGYDPMAEARKLLKGLAY' A
#
# COMPACT_ATOMS: atom_id res chain seq x y z
N MET A 1 -15.11 9.89 -1.19
CA MET A 1 -14.74 8.64 -0.48
C MET A 1 -13.29 8.30 -0.78
N ARG A 2 -12.57 7.90 0.21
CA ARG A 2 -11.16 7.54 0.08
C ARG A 2 -11.00 6.03 0.17
N CYS A 3 -10.31 5.44 -0.78
CA CYS A 3 -10.10 4.00 -0.85
C CYS A 3 -8.61 3.69 -0.94
N ALA A 4 -8.20 2.61 -0.32
CA ALA A 4 -6.83 2.14 -0.42
C ALA A 4 -6.82 0.75 -1.03
N GLY A 5 -5.93 0.55 -2.00
CA GLY A 5 -5.72 -0.75 -2.62
C GLY A 5 -4.29 -1.18 -2.41
N ILE A 6 -4.09 -2.46 -2.16
CA ILE A 6 -2.76 -3.00 -1.98
C ILE A 6 -2.54 -4.15 -2.94
N ASP A 7 -1.37 -4.15 -3.57
CA ASP A 7 -0.97 -5.20 -4.51
C ASP A 7 0.32 -5.84 -3.98
N ILE A 8 0.23 -7.11 -3.65
CA ILE A 8 1.36 -7.86 -3.12
C ILE A 8 1.94 -8.74 -4.22
N GLY A 9 3.07 -8.30 -4.75
CA GLY A 9 3.78 -9.06 -5.78
C GLY A 9 4.91 -9.90 -5.19
N SER A 10 5.60 -10.61 -6.06
CA SER A 10 6.72 -11.47 -5.64
C SER A 10 7.94 -10.68 -5.19
N ARG A 11 8.09 -9.46 -5.67
CA ARG A 11 9.25 -8.63 -5.36
C ARG A 11 8.92 -7.34 -4.66
N ALA A 12 7.71 -6.85 -4.85
CA ALA A 12 7.35 -5.55 -4.30
C ALA A 12 5.89 -5.52 -3.88
N ILE A 13 5.61 -4.72 -2.89
CA ILE A 13 4.26 -4.43 -2.42
C ILE A 13 3.98 -2.99 -2.79
N LYS A 14 2.84 -2.76 -3.44
CA LYS A 14 2.42 -1.42 -3.83
C LYS A 14 1.12 -1.07 -3.14
N LEU A 15 1.07 0.13 -2.61
CA LEU A 15 -0.12 0.66 -1.97
C LEU A 15 -0.53 1.93 -2.71
N VAL A 16 -1.80 1.99 -3.08
CA VAL A 16 -2.35 3.15 -3.78
C VAL A 16 -3.58 3.64 -3.02
N VAL A 17 -3.65 4.94 -2.82
CA VAL A 17 -4.80 5.58 -2.19
C VAL A 17 -5.49 6.44 -3.22
N VAL A 18 -6.79 6.22 -3.39
CA VAL A 18 -7.59 6.92 -4.39
C VAL A 18 -8.70 7.70 -3.68
N GLU A 19 -8.88 8.95 -4.07
CA GLU A 19 -9.95 9.79 -3.56
C GLU A 19 -10.64 10.47 -4.74
N LYS A 20 -11.95 10.27 -4.86
CA LYS A 20 -12.75 10.84 -5.94
C LYS A 20 -12.19 10.51 -7.33
N GLY A 21 -11.74 9.28 -7.51
CA GLY A 21 -11.18 8.84 -8.79
C GLY A 21 -9.77 9.30 -9.08
N THR A 22 -9.12 9.95 -8.13
CA THR A 22 -7.76 10.46 -8.30
C THR A 22 -6.81 9.80 -7.30
N ILE A 23 -5.64 9.40 -7.79
CA ILE A 23 -4.61 8.85 -6.92
C ILE A 23 -3.99 10.00 -6.12
N VAL A 24 -4.16 9.96 -4.80
CA VAL A 24 -3.64 11.00 -3.91
C VAL A 24 -2.37 10.58 -3.20
N GLU A 25 -2.09 9.28 -3.13
CA GLU A 25 -0.87 8.78 -2.52
C GLU A 25 -0.54 7.41 -3.06
N HIS A 26 0.74 7.09 -3.16
CA HIS A 26 1.18 5.74 -3.46
C HIS A 26 2.45 5.45 -2.68
N ARG A 27 2.62 4.19 -2.31
CA ARG A 27 3.79 3.72 -1.58
C ARG A 27 4.23 2.39 -2.16
N GLN A 28 5.50 2.10 -2.02
CA GLN A 28 6.08 0.87 -2.52
C GLN A 28 7.18 0.42 -1.58
N ALA A 29 7.26 -0.89 -1.35
CA ALA A 29 8.30 -1.47 -0.51
C ALA A 29 8.64 -2.86 -1.05
N ASP A 30 9.83 -3.36 -0.69
CA ASP A 30 10.21 -4.72 -1.04
C ASP A 30 9.36 -5.71 -0.24
N THR A 31 9.03 -6.83 -0.88
CA THR A 31 8.23 -7.86 -0.23
C THR A 31 8.97 -8.50 0.95
N GLY A 32 10.26 -8.73 0.82
CA GLY A 32 11.07 -9.31 1.89
C GLY A 32 10.67 -10.72 2.25
N TYR A 33 10.92 -11.10 3.50
CA TYR A 33 10.59 -12.43 3.99
C TYR A 33 9.13 -12.58 4.38
N ASP A 34 8.52 -11.50 4.80
CA ASP A 34 7.16 -11.52 5.30
C ASP A 34 6.34 -10.43 4.61
N PRO A 35 5.66 -10.77 3.51
CA PRO A 35 4.85 -9.79 2.79
C PRO A 35 3.77 -9.13 3.64
N MET A 36 3.20 -9.88 4.57
CA MET A 36 2.15 -9.33 5.43
C MET A 36 2.70 -8.28 6.38
N ALA A 37 3.89 -8.51 6.92
CA ALA A 37 4.54 -7.53 7.79
C ALA A 37 4.87 -6.26 7.04
N GLU A 38 5.37 -6.38 5.81
CA GLU A 38 5.68 -5.23 4.98
C GLU A 38 4.41 -4.45 4.60
N ALA A 39 3.34 -5.18 4.29
CA ALA A 39 2.06 -4.55 3.99
C ALA A 39 1.54 -3.76 5.19
N ARG A 40 1.67 -4.32 6.39
CA ARG A 40 1.27 -3.63 7.62
C ARG A 40 2.06 -2.35 7.85
N LYS A 41 3.36 -2.39 7.56
CA LYS A 41 4.20 -1.19 7.69
C LYS A 41 3.75 -0.09 6.76
N LEU A 42 3.38 -0.43 5.54
CA LEU A 42 2.87 0.55 4.59
C LEU A 42 1.55 1.16 5.06
N LEU A 43 0.65 0.32 5.57
CA LEU A 43 -0.64 0.78 6.07
C LEU A 43 -0.50 1.61 7.34
N LYS A 44 0.48 1.29 8.16
CA LYS A 44 0.65 1.95 9.45
C LYS A 44 0.96 3.44 9.31
N GLY A 45 1.56 3.85 8.21
CA GLY A 45 1.85 5.25 7.96
C GLY A 45 0.67 6.04 7.42
N LEU A 46 -0.48 5.40 7.22
CA LEU A 46 -1.66 6.05 6.68
C LEU A 46 -2.67 6.33 7.80
N ALA A 47 -3.28 7.50 7.74
CA ALA A 47 -4.27 7.92 8.74
C ALA A 47 -5.68 7.60 8.25
N TYR A 48 -6.05 6.35 8.28
CA TYR A 48 -7.38 5.89 7.87
C TYR A 48 -8.08 5.16 8.97
#